data_ab9e022fe34c9c73b6b47337b609edb6
#
_entry.id   ab9e022fe34c9c73b6b47337b609edb6
#
_cell.length_a   1.000
_cell.length_b   1.000
_cell.length_c   1.000
_cell.angle_alpha   90.00
_cell.angle_beta   90.00
_cell.angle_gamma   90.00
#
_symmetry.space_group_name_H-M   'P 1'
#
loop_
_entity.id
_entity.type
_entity.pdbx_description
1 polymer ?
#
loop_
_entity_poly.entity_id
_entity_poly.type
_entity_poly.pdbx_seq_one_letter_code
_entity_poly.pdbx_strand_id
1 'polypeptide(L)'
;MTEVDLYNLSPTARLLCVGFLIAAVPLLWTFYKNRGRHVSLKMRALVVLTLFLTFDLVMFGSFTRLTDSGLGCPDWPGCYGHASPLGADAHIDAAVAVMPTGPVTHNKAWIEMIHRYLEIGRAHV
;
A
#
# COMPACT_ATOMS: atom_id res chain seq x y z
N MET A 1 -29.76 5.55 -5.65
CA MET A 1 -28.73 5.75 -4.60
C MET A 1 -28.53 4.41 -3.93
N THR A 2 -27.47 3.72 -4.28
CA THR A 2 -27.09 2.48 -3.59
C THR A 2 -26.65 2.86 -2.18
N GLU A 3 -27.30 2.28 -1.17
CA GLU A 3 -26.86 2.42 0.23
C GLU A 3 -25.37 2.09 0.28
N VAL A 4 -24.57 3.06 0.68
CA VAL A 4 -23.16 2.81 1.01
C VAL A 4 -23.21 1.91 2.22
N ASP A 5 -22.91 0.64 2.04
CA ASP A 5 -22.82 -0.33 3.12
C ASP A 5 -21.66 0.09 4.02
N LEU A 6 -21.97 0.91 5.02
CA LEU A 6 -21.02 1.47 5.99
C LEU A 6 -20.25 0.39 6.77
N TYR A 7 -20.68 -0.86 6.67
CA TYR A 7 -20.10 -2.00 7.38
C TYR A 7 -19.37 -2.99 6.46
N ASN A 8 -19.22 -2.67 5.17
CA ASN A 8 -18.47 -3.55 4.27
C ASN A 8 -16.95 -3.42 4.51
N LEU A 9 -16.44 -4.25 5.41
CA LEU A 9 -15.01 -4.32 5.73
C LEU A 9 -14.20 -5.18 4.73
N SER A 10 -14.84 -5.72 3.68
CA SER A 10 -14.17 -6.62 2.76
C SER A 10 -12.99 -5.97 2.00
N PRO A 11 -13.03 -4.70 1.55
CA PRO A 11 -11.88 -4.07 0.93
C PRO A 11 -10.70 -3.90 1.90
N THR A 12 -11.00 -3.50 3.14
CA THR A 12 -9.99 -3.35 4.21
C THR A 12 -9.34 -4.69 4.54
N ALA A 13 -10.12 -5.76 4.69
CA ALA A 13 -9.61 -7.10 4.95
C ALA A 13 -8.69 -7.59 3.82
N ARG A 14 -9.06 -7.35 2.56
CA ARG A 14 -8.22 -7.68 1.40
C ARG A 14 -6.90 -6.91 1.41
N LEU A 15 -6.94 -5.62 1.72
CA LEU A 15 -5.74 -4.79 1.83
C LEU A 15 -4.80 -5.26 2.95
N LEU A 16 -5.34 -5.61 4.12
CA LEU A 16 -4.57 -6.19 5.22
C LEU A 16 -3.92 -7.52 4.81
N CYS A 17 -4.66 -8.39 4.10
CA CYS A 17 -4.11 -9.63 3.54
C CYS A 17 -2.96 -9.37 2.57
N VAL A 18 -3.11 -8.44 1.64
CA VAL A 18 -2.05 -8.06 0.69
C VAL A 18 -0.84 -7.51 1.43
N GLY A 19 -1.03 -6.62 2.39
CA GLY A 19 0.05 -6.08 3.22
C GLY A 19 0.77 -7.17 4.01
N PHE A 20 0.03 -8.11 4.59
CA PHE A 20 0.62 -9.26 5.29
C PHE A 20 1.47 -10.14 4.35
N LEU A 21 0.99 -10.43 3.14
CA LEU A 21 1.74 -11.21 2.15
C LEU A 21 3.02 -10.49 1.72
N ILE A 22 2.96 -9.18 1.52
CA ILE A 22 4.14 -8.35 1.21
C ILE A 22 5.16 -8.41 2.36
N ALA A 23 4.70 -8.29 3.61
CA ALA A 23 5.56 -8.37 4.78
C ALA A 23 6.15 -9.75 5.02
N ALA A 24 5.39 -10.80 4.71
CA ALA A 24 5.81 -12.19 4.95
C ALA A 24 7.11 -12.55 4.22
N VAL A 25 7.31 -12.05 3.01
CA VAL A 25 8.52 -12.35 2.21
C VAL A 25 9.80 -11.90 2.91
N PRO A 26 10.01 -10.61 3.24
CA PRO A 26 11.23 -10.17 3.90
C PRO A 26 11.35 -10.69 5.34
N LEU A 27 10.24 -10.89 6.06
CA LEU A 27 10.25 -11.49 7.40
C LEU A 27 10.71 -12.93 7.37
N LEU A 28 10.14 -13.76 6.49
CA LEU A 28 10.54 -15.16 6.34
C LEU A 28 12.00 -15.28 5.90
N TRP A 29 12.42 -14.46 4.93
CA TRP A 29 13.81 -14.39 4.51
C TRP A 29 14.75 -14.08 5.68
N THR A 30 14.44 -13.05 6.46
CA THR A 30 15.24 -12.64 7.62
C THR A 30 15.25 -13.75 8.69
N PHE A 31 14.12 -14.39 8.92
CA PHE A 31 14.00 -15.49 9.85
C PHE A 31 14.87 -16.71 9.42
N TYR A 32 14.75 -17.13 8.16
CA TYR A 32 15.53 -18.26 7.63
C TYR A 32 17.03 -17.98 7.67
N LYS A 33 17.44 -16.81 7.21
CA LYS A 33 18.85 -16.41 7.18
C LYS A 33 19.49 -16.33 8.57
N ASN A 34 18.72 -16.01 9.58
CA ASN A 34 19.19 -15.88 10.96
C ASN A 34 18.78 -17.04 11.86
N ARG A 35 18.24 -18.12 11.29
CA ARG A 35 17.87 -19.34 12.02
C ARG A 35 19.11 -19.95 12.68
N GLY A 36 19.10 -20.19 13.96
CA GLY A 36 20.26 -20.69 14.69
C GLY A 36 21.21 -19.63 15.24
N ARG A 37 21.02 -18.35 14.93
CA ARG A 37 21.80 -17.26 15.54
C ARG A 37 21.27 -16.90 16.92
N HIS A 38 22.13 -16.29 17.72
CA HIS A 38 21.74 -15.77 19.03
C HIS A 38 20.62 -14.72 18.92
N VAL A 39 19.76 -14.63 19.95
CA VAL A 39 18.57 -13.75 19.95
C VAL A 39 18.92 -12.29 19.63
N SER A 40 20.02 -11.78 20.16
CA SER A 40 20.48 -10.41 19.91
C SER A 40 20.76 -10.14 18.42
N LEU A 41 21.32 -11.10 17.69
CA LEU A 41 21.56 -10.97 16.26
C LEU A 41 20.26 -11.05 15.44
N LYS A 42 19.29 -11.83 15.88
CA LYS A 42 17.96 -11.87 15.28
C LYS A 42 17.23 -10.53 15.45
N MET A 43 17.28 -9.97 16.64
CA MET A 43 16.69 -8.64 16.91
C MET A 43 17.36 -7.54 16.09
N ARG A 44 18.69 -7.56 16.00
CA ARG A 44 19.42 -6.63 15.15
C ARG A 44 19.02 -6.74 13.68
N ALA A 45 18.85 -7.97 13.18
CA ALA A 45 18.41 -8.20 11.79
C ALA A 45 16.99 -7.65 11.54
N LEU A 46 16.07 -7.81 12.48
CA LEU A 46 14.72 -7.25 12.40
C LEU A 46 14.75 -5.71 12.42
N VAL A 47 15.53 -5.11 13.31
CA VAL A 47 15.66 -3.64 13.37
C VAL A 47 16.23 -3.10 12.05
N VAL A 48 17.26 -3.74 11.50
CA VAL A 48 17.83 -3.34 10.20
C VAL A 48 16.81 -3.47 9.07
N LEU A 49 16.06 -4.58 9.03
CA LEU A 49 14.97 -4.76 8.07
C LEU A 49 13.92 -3.65 8.19
N THR A 50 13.47 -3.36 9.41
CA THR A 50 12.47 -2.31 9.67
C THR A 50 12.95 -0.94 9.22
N LEU A 51 14.22 -0.60 9.51
CA LEU A 51 14.83 0.66 9.08
C LEU A 51 14.92 0.75 7.56
N PHE A 52 15.34 -0.33 6.89
CA PHE A 52 15.42 -0.40 5.44
C PHE A 52 14.05 -0.19 4.80
N LEU A 53 13.03 -0.94 5.23
CA LEU A 53 11.66 -0.81 4.72
C LEU A 53 11.07 0.58 5.00
N THR A 54 11.41 1.19 6.14
CA THR A 54 10.99 2.56 6.46
C THR A 54 11.64 3.57 5.52
N PHE A 55 12.92 3.41 5.23
CA PHE A 55 13.64 4.26 4.28
C PHE A 55 13.02 4.18 2.88
N ASP A 56 12.77 2.96 2.38
CA ASP A 56 12.15 2.75 1.08
C ASP A 56 10.74 3.38 1.02
N LEU A 57 9.97 3.25 2.10
CA LEU A 57 8.64 3.84 2.21
C LEU A 57 8.71 5.38 2.14
N VAL A 58 9.66 6.01 2.83
CA VAL A 58 9.85 7.47 2.78
C VAL A 58 10.26 7.92 1.39
N MET A 59 11.17 7.18 0.74
CA MET A 59 11.60 7.49 -0.63
C MET A 59 10.44 7.39 -1.62
N PHE A 60 9.64 6.32 -1.55
CA PHE A 60 8.48 6.13 -2.42
C PHE A 60 7.36 7.15 -2.11
N GLY A 61 7.15 7.50 -0.84
CA GLY A 61 6.21 8.55 -0.44
C GLY A 61 6.61 9.92 -0.98
N SER A 62 7.90 10.23 -0.98
CA SER A 62 8.44 11.44 -1.62
C SER A 62 8.19 11.44 -3.13
N PHE A 63 8.41 10.31 -3.79
CA PHE A 63 8.09 10.13 -5.21
C PHE A 63 6.60 10.34 -5.50
N THR A 64 5.71 9.73 -4.70
CA THR A 64 4.26 9.90 -4.80
C THR A 64 3.87 11.36 -4.71
N ARG A 65 4.49 12.11 -3.80
CA ARG A 65 4.27 13.55 -3.64
C ARG A 65 4.79 14.37 -4.83
N LEU A 66 6.02 14.09 -5.30
CA LEU A 66 6.64 14.80 -6.41
C LEU A 66 5.94 14.56 -7.75
N THR A 67 5.29 13.42 -7.91
CA THR A 67 4.48 13.08 -9.10
C THR A 67 3.03 13.55 -8.99
N ASP A 68 2.69 14.29 -7.94
CA ASP A 68 1.32 14.76 -7.68
C ASP A 68 0.30 13.61 -7.68
N SER A 69 0.71 12.45 -7.10
CA SER A 69 -0.09 11.21 -7.12
C SER A 69 -0.79 10.93 -5.80
N GLY A 70 -0.60 11.75 -4.78
CA GLY A 70 -1.17 11.54 -3.44
C GLY A 70 -2.68 11.75 -3.32
N LEU A 71 -3.35 12.13 -4.41
CA LEU A 71 -4.80 12.26 -4.53
C LEU A 71 -5.36 11.43 -5.68
N GLY A 72 -4.63 10.40 -6.12
CA GLY A 72 -5.06 9.50 -7.19
C GLY A 72 -6.25 8.61 -6.81
N CYS A 73 -6.44 8.38 -5.51
CA CYS A 73 -7.60 7.69 -4.93
C CYS A 73 -8.25 8.58 -3.87
N PRO A 74 -9.57 8.88 -3.96
CA PRO A 74 -10.22 9.85 -3.07
C PRO A 74 -10.48 9.32 -1.66
N ASP A 75 -10.47 8.02 -1.47
CA ASP A 75 -10.77 7.34 -0.21
C ASP A 75 -9.54 6.59 0.34
N TRP A 76 -9.61 6.24 1.60
CA TRP A 76 -8.59 5.44 2.28
C TRP A 76 -9.28 4.36 3.14
N PRO A 77 -8.77 3.13 3.21
CA PRO A 77 -7.48 2.62 2.73
C PRO A 77 -7.50 2.14 1.26
N GLY A 78 -8.64 2.08 0.61
CA GLY A 78 -8.83 1.61 -0.75
C GLY A 78 -8.79 2.69 -1.83
N CYS A 79 -9.40 2.38 -2.98
CA CYS A 79 -9.59 3.28 -4.09
C CYS A 79 -11.04 3.12 -4.58
N TYR A 80 -11.86 4.15 -4.40
CA TYR A 80 -13.32 4.09 -4.68
C TYR A 80 -14.01 2.88 -4.04
N GLY A 81 -13.69 2.57 -2.79
CA GLY A 81 -14.22 1.42 -2.06
C GLY A 81 -13.66 0.06 -2.49
N HIS A 82 -12.67 0.02 -3.37
CA HIS A 82 -12.02 -1.21 -3.83
C HIS A 82 -10.62 -1.36 -3.25
N ALA A 83 -10.14 -2.61 -3.14
CA ALA A 83 -8.80 -2.91 -2.65
C ALA A 83 -7.69 -2.62 -3.68
N SER A 84 -8.05 -2.32 -4.92
CA SER A 84 -7.10 -1.98 -6.00
C SER A 84 -7.75 -1.07 -7.04
N PRO A 85 -6.96 -0.31 -7.81
CA PRO A 85 -7.48 0.48 -8.93
C PRO A 85 -8.17 -0.34 -10.01
N LEU A 86 -7.85 -1.64 -10.16
CA LEU A 86 -8.53 -2.53 -11.11
C LEU A 86 -10.04 -2.65 -10.85
N GLY A 87 -10.45 -2.64 -9.58
CA GLY A 87 -11.88 -2.65 -9.23
C GLY A 87 -12.54 -1.28 -9.40
N ALA A 88 -11.73 -0.22 -9.51
CA ALA A 88 -12.18 1.17 -9.58
C ALA A 88 -12.10 1.77 -10.99
N ASP A 89 -11.75 0.99 -12.01
CA ASP A 89 -11.51 1.47 -13.38
C ASP A 89 -12.62 2.38 -13.90
N ALA A 90 -13.87 1.98 -13.79
CA ALA A 90 -15.01 2.78 -14.25
C ALA A 90 -15.12 4.14 -13.54
N HIS A 91 -14.77 4.21 -12.26
CA HIS A 91 -14.76 5.47 -11.50
C HIS A 91 -13.60 6.36 -11.90
N ILE A 92 -12.43 5.77 -12.13
CA ILE A 92 -11.23 6.48 -12.59
C ILE A 92 -11.47 7.02 -14.00
N ASP A 93 -12.02 6.23 -14.91
CA ASP A 93 -12.38 6.64 -16.27
C ASP A 93 -13.36 7.83 -16.27
N ALA A 94 -14.38 7.76 -15.43
CA ALA A 94 -15.34 8.86 -15.28
C ALA A 94 -14.66 10.14 -14.76
N ALA A 95 -13.73 10.03 -13.81
CA ALA A 95 -12.97 11.18 -13.31
C ALA A 95 -12.04 11.76 -14.37
N VAL A 96 -11.36 10.92 -15.15
CA VAL A 96 -10.49 11.33 -16.27
C VAL A 96 -11.29 12.00 -17.38
N ALA A 97 -12.51 11.51 -17.69
CA ALA A 97 -13.39 12.10 -18.68
C ALA A 97 -13.80 13.53 -18.32
N VAL A 98 -14.00 13.81 -17.02
CA VAL A 98 -14.35 15.16 -16.53
C VAL A 98 -13.11 16.07 -16.45
N MET A 99 -11.97 15.53 -16.03
CA MET A 99 -10.73 16.29 -15.83
C MET A 99 -9.50 15.46 -16.23
N PRO A 100 -9.12 15.45 -17.52
CA PRO A 100 -8.02 14.60 -18.04
C PRO A 100 -6.66 14.84 -17.36
N THR A 101 -6.40 16.04 -16.90
CA THR A 101 -5.16 16.43 -16.19
C THR A 101 -5.37 16.61 -14.69
N GLY A 102 -6.46 16.06 -14.17
CA GLY A 102 -6.86 16.17 -12.77
C GLY A 102 -6.00 15.35 -11.81
N PRO A 103 -6.36 15.40 -10.52
CA PRO A 103 -5.66 14.62 -9.49
C PRO A 103 -5.86 13.12 -9.66
N VAL A 104 -6.97 12.68 -10.26
CA VAL A 104 -7.29 11.26 -10.47
C VAL A 104 -6.98 10.87 -11.91
N THR A 105 -6.03 9.98 -12.09
CA THR A 105 -5.72 9.29 -13.35
C THR A 105 -5.29 7.86 -13.02
N HIS A 106 -5.33 6.94 -13.99
CA HIS A 106 -4.91 5.55 -13.76
C HIS A 106 -3.49 5.45 -13.20
N ASN A 107 -2.55 6.19 -13.77
CA ASN A 107 -1.16 6.18 -13.29
C ASN A 107 -1.03 6.70 -11.86
N LYS A 108 -1.70 7.82 -11.53
CA LYS A 108 -1.66 8.40 -10.19
C LYS A 108 -2.33 7.48 -9.16
N ALA A 109 -3.47 6.88 -9.52
CA ALA A 109 -4.16 5.90 -8.67
C ALA A 109 -3.27 4.68 -8.36
N TRP A 110 -2.56 4.16 -9.35
CA TRP A 110 -1.62 3.04 -9.14
C TRP A 110 -0.42 3.43 -8.28
N ILE A 111 0.20 4.59 -8.52
CA ILE A 111 1.32 5.08 -7.71
C ILE A 111 0.89 5.19 -6.24
N GLU A 112 -0.27 5.79 -5.99
CA GLU A 112 -0.79 5.95 -4.64
C GLU A 112 -1.11 4.61 -3.97
N MET A 113 -1.78 3.69 -4.68
CA MET A 113 -2.12 2.38 -4.13
C MET A 113 -0.90 1.51 -3.86
N ILE A 114 0.13 1.55 -4.70
CA ILE A 114 1.39 0.85 -4.43
C ILE A 114 2.02 1.41 -3.15
N HIS A 115 2.04 2.73 -2.96
CA HIS A 115 2.53 3.33 -1.72
C HIS A 115 1.74 2.83 -0.50
N ARG A 116 0.41 2.80 -0.57
CA ARG A 116 -0.46 2.28 0.50
C ARG A 116 -0.20 0.79 0.80
N TYR A 117 0.03 -0.04 -0.22
CA TYR A 117 0.39 -1.45 0.00
C TYR A 117 1.72 -1.59 0.74
N LEU A 118 2.71 -0.76 0.42
CA LEU A 118 4.00 -0.72 1.13
C LEU A 118 3.84 -0.22 2.57
N GLU A 119 2.99 0.79 2.81
CA GLU A 119 2.66 1.27 4.16
C GLU A 119 2.06 0.16 5.02
N ILE A 120 1.03 -0.51 4.49
CA ILE A 120 0.36 -1.61 5.19
C ILE A 120 1.32 -2.78 5.39
N GLY A 121 2.12 -3.14 4.39
CA GLY A 121 3.15 -4.17 4.49
C GLY A 121 4.17 -3.84 5.57
N ARG A 122 4.67 -2.60 5.59
CA ARG A 122 5.61 -2.13 6.62
C ARG A 122 4.99 -2.17 8.03
N ALA A 123 3.71 -1.87 8.17
CA ALA A 123 3.02 -1.90 9.46
C ALA A 123 2.93 -3.31 10.08
N HIS A 124 3.14 -4.38 9.30
CA HIS A 124 3.17 -5.76 9.76
C HIS A 124 4.58 -6.25 10.17
N VAL A 125 5.63 -5.47 9.99
CA VAL A 125 7.01 -5.74 10.37
C VAL A 125 7.38 -5.03 11.66
#